data_ce90057915b511cb7c4974a9b564cac8
#
_entry.id   ce90057915b511cb7c4974a9b564cac8
#
_cell.length_a   1.000
_cell.length_b   1.000
_cell.length_c   1.000
_cell.angle_alpha   90.00
_cell.angle_beta   90.00
_cell.angle_gamma   90.00
#
_symmetry.space_group_name_H-M   'P 1'
#
loop_
_entity.id
_entity.type
_entity.pdbx_description
1 polymer ?
#
loop_
_entity_poly.entity_id
_entity_poly.type
_entity_poly.pdbx_seq_one_letter_code
_entity_poly.pdbx_strand_id
1 'polypeptide(L)'
;TLTLKTDCLSMKKDRYFIRIDQVKSVTYEKAISKEVAQLIMKAIAYTKERCGETTYIFVKKDDPTRPYQYGMIQNQIMKMIRQENIRDDNGEFLKFGTHIFRHCYGKKLTEMHVDDWMIAKLLGHTSIYSVHHYRKIGNKLMADETRAAREEMDMILLDIVEGWDDYEI
;
A
#
# COMPACT_ATOMS: atom_id res chain seq x y z
N THR A 1 -3.52 9.95 7.46
CA THR A 1 -2.75 9.25 8.54
C THR A 1 -2.28 10.18 9.64
N LEU A 2 -1.84 11.40 9.33
CA LEU A 2 -1.41 12.35 10.38
C LEU A 2 -2.57 12.90 11.21
N THR A 3 -3.80 12.75 10.72
CA THR A 3 -5.05 13.10 11.41
C THR A 3 -5.65 11.93 12.20
N LEU A 4 -4.87 10.88 12.47
CA LEU A 4 -5.33 9.80 13.34
C LEU A 4 -5.59 10.33 14.75
N LYS A 5 -6.76 10.02 15.27
CA LYS A 5 -7.17 10.37 16.62
C LYS A 5 -6.64 9.38 17.64
N THR A 6 -6.52 9.79 18.87
CA THR A 6 -6.07 8.94 19.99
C THR A 6 -7.03 7.79 20.31
N ASP A 7 -8.30 7.91 19.91
CA ASP A 7 -9.36 6.90 20.05
C ASP A 7 -9.55 6.04 18.78
N CYS A 8 -8.58 6.05 17.84
CA CYS A 8 -8.74 5.37 16.55
C CYS A 8 -8.68 3.84 16.61
N LEU A 9 -8.19 3.26 17.70
CA LEU A 9 -8.04 1.81 17.84
C LEU A 9 -9.25 1.18 18.52
N SER A 10 -9.69 0.04 17.99
CA SER A 10 -10.67 -0.83 18.62
C SER A 10 -10.26 -2.30 18.49
N MET A 11 -10.72 -3.15 19.41
CA MET A 11 -10.52 -4.59 19.34
C MET A 11 -11.88 -5.29 19.29
N LYS A 12 -12.09 -6.14 18.27
CA LYS A 12 -13.33 -6.92 18.06
C LYS A 12 -12.93 -8.36 17.74
N LYS A 13 -13.43 -9.33 18.49
CA LYS A 13 -13.18 -10.77 18.27
C LYS A 13 -11.69 -11.09 18.02
N ASP A 14 -10.82 -10.65 18.93
CA ASP A 14 -9.36 -10.85 18.88
C ASP A 14 -8.63 -10.21 17.68
N ARG A 15 -9.27 -9.29 16.98
CA ARG A 15 -8.66 -8.53 15.88
C ARG A 15 -8.65 -7.04 16.18
N TYR A 16 -7.53 -6.41 15.85
CA TYR A 16 -7.40 -4.96 15.95
C TYR A 16 -7.95 -4.29 14.72
N PHE A 17 -8.67 -3.19 14.94
CA PHE A 17 -9.20 -2.32 13.88
C PHE A 17 -8.74 -0.90 14.12
N ILE A 18 -8.47 -0.20 13.04
CA ILE A 18 -8.19 1.22 13.03
C ILE A 18 -9.32 1.96 12.34
N ARG A 19 -9.87 2.98 13.02
CA ARG A 19 -10.84 3.92 12.45
C ARG A 19 -10.09 5.06 11.78
N ILE A 20 -10.40 5.33 10.53
CA ILE A 20 -9.79 6.38 9.72
C ILE A 20 -10.88 7.35 9.27
N ASP A 21 -10.79 8.58 9.76
CA ASP A 21 -11.65 9.68 9.34
C ASP A 21 -11.01 10.38 8.14
N GLN A 22 -11.60 10.27 6.95
CA GLN A 22 -11.12 10.97 5.76
C GLN A 22 -11.82 12.32 5.60
N VAL A 23 -11.05 13.37 5.31
CA VAL A 23 -11.56 14.74 5.16
C VAL A 23 -12.57 14.89 4.00
N LYS A 24 -12.54 13.98 3.01
CA LYS A 24 -13.36 14.05 1.78
C LYS A 24 -14.27 12.83 1.56
N SER A 25 -14.29 11.86 2.46
CA SER A 25 -15.08 10.63 2.30
C SER A 25 -15.49 10.04 3.65
N VAL A 26 -16.24 8.97 3.60
CA VAL A 26 -16.81 8.30 4.76
C VAL A 26 -15.72 7.76 5.70
N THR A 27 -15.92 7.89 7.01
CA THR A 27 -15.18 7.16 8.05
C THR A 27 -15.24 5.66 7.76
N TYR A 28 -14.12 4.98 7.75
CA TYR A 28 -14.07 3.53 7.58
C TYR A 28 -13.16 2.86 8.62
N GLU A 29 -13.49 1.62 8.95
CA GLU A 29 -12.67 0.78 9.79
C GLU A 29 -11.88 -0.22 8.93
N LYS A 30 -10.63 -0.43 9.29
CA LYS A 30 -9.75 -1.39 8.64
C LYS A 30 -9.11 -2.30 9.69
N ALA A 31 -9.13 -3.62 9.44
CA ALA A 31 -8.38 -4.56 10.24
C ALA A 31 -6.87 -4.33 10.07
N ILE A 32 -6.13 -4.38 11.17
CA ILE A 32 -4.67 -4.22 11.20
C ILE A 32 -4.04 -5.37 11.99
N SER A 33 -2.75 -5.59 11.75
CA SER A 33 -2.00 -6.59 12.52
C SER A 33 -1.75 -6.12 13.95
N LYS A 34 -1.43 -7.07 14.84
CA LYS A 34 -1.09 -6.79 16.23
C LYS A 34 0.12 -5.88 16.36
N GLU A 35 1.12 -6.08 15.51
CA GLU A 35 2.35 -5.29 15.48
C GLU A 35 2.05 -3.81 15.16
N VAL A 36 1.22 -3.56 14.14
CA VAL A 36 0.79 -2.21 13.78
C VAL A 36 -0.02 -1.57 14.90
N ALA A 37 -0.92 -2.31 15.54
CA ALA A 37 -1.68 -1.83 16.69
C ALA A 37 -0.76 -1.44 17.85
N GLN A 38 0.25 -2.26 18.16
CA GLN A 38 1.24 -1.96 19.20
C GLN A 38 2.05 -0.68 18.91
N LEU A 39 2.44 -0.48 17.64
CA LEU A 39 3.14 0.76 17.23
C LEU A 39 2.26 2.00 17.43
N ILE A 40 0.97 1.90 17.09
CA ILE A 40 0.01 2.99 17.29
C ILE A 40 -0.19 3.25 18.80
N MET A 41 -0.34 2.22 19.62
CA MET A 41 -0.45 2.36 21.09
C MET A 41 0.78 3.03 21.68
N LYS A 42 2.00 2.66 21.23
CA LYS A 42 3.23 3.33 21.64
C LYS A 42 3.25 4.80 21.24
N ALA A 43 2.78 5.13 20.03
CA ALA A 43 2.71 6.52 19.58
C ALA A 43 1.69 7.33 20.41
N ILE A 44 0.55 6.74 20.76
CA ILE A 44 -0.46 7.38 21.65
C ILE A 44 0.16 7.64 23.03
N ALA A 45 0.79 6.63 23.63
CA ALA A 45 1.42 6.77 24.95
C ALA A 45 2.52 7.85 24.95
N TYR A 46 3.38 7.88 23.94
CA TYR A 46 4.42 8.89 23.77
C TYR A 46 3.86 10.30 23.65
N THR A 47 2.76 10.47 22.90
CA THR A 47 2.12 11.78 22.74
C THR A 47 1.46 12.23 24.04
N LYS A 48 0.79 11.32 24.74
CA LYS A 48 0.17 11.59 26.04
C LYS A 48 1.19 11.99 27.10
N GLU A 49 2.33 11.33 27.14
CA GLU A 49 3.43 11.66 28.07
C GLU A 49 3.99 13.08 27.81
N ARG A 50 4.14 13.48 26.54
CA ARG A 50 4.78 14.76 26.17
C ARG A 50 3.84 15.94 26.10
N CYS A 51 2.59 15.73 25.71
CA CYS A 51 1.64 16.79 25.41
C CYS A 51 0.36 16.73 26.24
N GLY A 52 0.20 15.71 27.11
CA GLY A 52 -1.03 15.46 27.85
C GLY A 52 -2.13 14.86 26.96
N GLU A 53 -3.38 15.09 27.33
CA GLU A 53 -4.52 14.60 26.52
C GLU A 53 -4.68 15.42 25.25
N THR A 54 -4.63 14.75 24.11
CA THR A 54 -4.75 15.36 22.77
C THR A 54 -5.76 14.63 21.92
N THR A 55 -6.35 15.32 20.97
CA THR A 55 -7.27 14.70 19.98
C THR A 55 -6.54 13.84 18.97
N TYR A 56 -5.33 14.25 18.58
CA TYR A 56 -4.56 13.59 17.52
C TYR A 56 -3.30 12.92 18.06
N ILE A 57 -2.89 11.81 17.45
CA ILE A 57 -1.66 11.09 17.83
C ILE A 57 -0.41 11.89 17.45
N PHE A 58 -0.42 12.51 16.26
CA PHE A 58 0.75 13.22 15.74
C PHE A 58 0.55 14.72 15.85
N VAL A 59 1.02 15.29 16.95
CA VAL A 59 0.91 16.71 17.26
C VAL A 59 2.28 17.32 17.57
N LYS A 60 2.40 18.64 17.45
CA LYS A 60 3.56 19.37 17.90
C LYS A 60 3.49 19.60 19.41
N LYS A 61 4.63 19.61 20.09
CA LYS A 61 4.69 19.95 21.50
C LYS A 61 4.20 21.37 21.78
N ASP A 62 4.51 22.30 20.88
CA ASP A 62 4.19 23.72 21.01
C ASP A 62 2.73 24.06 20.65
N ASP A 63 2.06 23.19 19.85
CA ASP A 63 0.66 23.32 19.50
C ASP A 63 0.00 21.93 19.41
N PRO A 64 -0.41 21.35 20.55
CA PRO A 64 -1.00 20.02 20.62
C PRO A 64 -2.46 19.97 20.14
N THR A 65 -3.05 21.11 19.77
CA THR A 65 -4.44 21.19 19.30
C THR A 65 -4.59 20.78 17.85
N ARG A 66 -3.50 20.81 17.09
CA ARG A 66 -3.50 20.54 15.63
C ARG A 66 -2.58 19.38 15.27
N PRO A 67 -2.99 18.56 14.29
CA PRO A 67 -2.13 17.49 13.81
C PRO A 67 -0.92 18.05 13.05
N TYR A 68 0.16 17.26 13.00
CA TYR A 68 1.32 17.56 12.19
C TYR A 68 0.93 17.76 10.72
N GLN A 69 1.50 18.78 10.10
CA GLN A 69 1.31 19.03 8.68
C GLN A 69 2.20 18.08 7.86
N TYR A 70 1.63 17.51 6.79
CA TYR A 70 2.35 16.58 5.92
C TYR A 70 3.67 17.15 5.37
N GLY A 71 3.66 18.41 4.93
CA GLY A 71 4.86 19.06 4.38
C GLY A 71 6.04 19.11 5.35
N MET A 72 5.80 19.18 6.65
CA MET A 72 6.88 19.17 7.65
C MET A 72 7.58 17.81 7.71
N ILE A 73 6.80 16.71 7.70
CA ILE A 73 7.36 15.35 7.68
C ILE A 73 8.06 15.08 6.34
N GLN A 74 7.45 15.50 5.23
CA GLN A 74 8.05 15.38 3.91
C GLN A 74 9.41 16.08 3.85
N ASN A 75 9.51 17.31 4.36
CA ASN A 75 10.75 18.06 4.40
C ASN A 75 11.83 17.38 5.24
N GLN A 76 11.47 16.81 6.39
CA GLN A 76 12.42 16.06 7.22
C GLN A 76 12.94 14.80 6.49
N ILE A 77 12.06 14.04 5.88
CA ILE A 77 12.45 12.85 5.11
C ILE A 77 13.31 13.23 3.91
N MET A 78 12.95 14.29 3.17
CA MET A 78 13.77 14.79 2.05
C MET A 78 15.15 15.26 2.50
N LYS A 79 15.25 15.85 3.71
CA LYS A 79 16.54 16.21 4.31
C LYS A 79 17.39 14.96 4.59
N MET A 80 16.79 13.92 5.18
CA MET A 80 17.48 12.65 5.43
C MET A 80 17.93 11.98 4.12
N ILE A 81 17.07 11.94 3.09
CA ILE A 81 17.41 11.38 1.77
C ILE A 81 18.65 12.06 1.20
N ARG A 82 18.76 13.38 1.33
CA ARG A 82 19.93 14.14 0.86
C ARG A 82 21.17 13.88 1.71
N GLN A 83 21.02 13.83 3.02
CA GLN A 83 22.13 13.58 3.96
C GLN A 83 22.72 12.18 3.77
N GLU A 84 21.85 11.16 3.58
CA GLU A 84 22.25 9.77 3.37
C GLU A 84 22.52 9.45 1.88
N ASN A 85 22.46 10.46 0.99
CA ASN A 85 22.68 10.32 -0.45
C ASN A 85 21.86 9.20 -1.11
N ILE A 86 20.60 9.04 -0.67
CA ILE A 86 19.70 8.00 -1.22
C ILE A 86 19.24 8.43 -2.63
N ARG A 87 19.58 7.61 -3.63
CA ARG A 87 19.27 7.87 -5.04
C ARG A 87 18.34 6.83 -5.61
N ASP A 88 17.62 7.20 -6.65
CA ASP A 88 16.82 6.29 -7.48
C ASP A 88 17.69 5.59 -8.55
N ASP A 89 17.07 4.71 -9.34
CA ASP A 89 17.75 3.94 -10.40
C ASP A 89 18.35 4.82 -11.52
N ASN A 90 17.93 6.09 -11.62
CA ASN A 90 18.46 7.07 -12.57
C ASN A 90 19.62 7.89 -11.97
N GLY A 91 19.98 7.65 -10.71
CA GLY A 91 21.01 8.39 -9.99
C GLY A 91 20.56 9.73 -9.44
N GLU A 92 19.28 10.10 -9.55
CA GLU A 92 18.71 11.29 -8.93
C GLU A 92 18.34 11.05 -7.46
N PHE A 93 18.25 12.12 -6.65
CA PHE A 93 17.75 11.98 -5.29
C PHE A 93 16.33 11.41 -5.28
N LEU A 94 16.11 10.37 -4.45
CA LEU A 94 14.81 9.74 -4.30
C LEU A 94 13.73 10.79 -3.95
N LYS A 95 12.69 10.89 -4.78
CA LYS A 95 11.56 11.78 -4.57
C LYS A 95 10.58 11.11 -3.60
N PHE A 96 10.51 11.61 -2.37
CA PHE A 96 9.60 11.07 -1.37
C PHE A 96 8.21 11.70 -1.46
N GLY A 97 7.19 10.82 -1.47
CA GLY A 97 5.79 11.20 -1.35
C GLY A 97 4.97 10.04 -0.79
N THR A 98 3.92 10.31 -0.02
CA THR A 98 3.06 9.24 0.56
C THR A 98 2.38 8.39 -0.50
N HIS A 99 2.20 8.89 -1.71
CA HIS A 99 1.67 8.14 -2.85
C HIS A 99 2.57 6.98 -3.27
N ILE A 100 3.90 7.08 -3.04
CA ILE A 100 4.84 5.98 -3.32
C ILE A 100 4.44 4.73 -2.55
N PHE A 101 4.19 4.84 -1.24
CA PHE A 101 3.79 3.68 -0.43
C PHE A 101 2.47 3.08 -0.89
N ARG A 102 1.50 3.93 -1.23
CA ARG A 102 0.22 3.48 -1.78
C ARG A 102 0.41 2.77 -3.12
N HIS A 103 1.28 3.30 -3.97
CA HIS A 103 1.59 2.71 -5.28
C HIS A 103 2.28 1.36 -5.13
N CYS A 104 3.32 1.27 -4.29
CA CYS A 104 4.02 0.02 -4.00
C CYS A 104 3.07 -1.03 -3.41
N TYR A 105 2.21 -0.63 -2.47
CA TYR A 105 1.24 -1.55 -1.87
C TYR A 105 0.20 -2.03 -2.90
N GLY A 106 -0.36 -1.11 -3.70
CA GLY A 106 -1.30 -1.46 -4.77
C GLY A 106 -0.67 -2.39 -5.81
N LYS A 107 0.56 -2.11 -6.24
CA LYS A 107 1.32 -2.99 -7.13
C LYS A 107 1.54 -4.38 -6.53
N LYS A 108 1.93 -4.44 -5.24
CA LYS A 108 2.13 -5.72 -4.56
C LYS A 108 0.86 -6.55 -4.48
N LEU A 109 -0.29 -5.92 -4.18
CA LEU A 109 -1.59 -6.61 -4.17
C LEU A 109 -1.96 -7.15 -5.56
N THR A 110 -1.65 -6.40 -6.62
CA THR A 110 -1.86 -6.83 -8.02
C THR A 110 -0.98 -8.03 -8.36
N GLU A 111 0.30 -8.02 -7.95
CA GLU A 111 1.23 -9.15 -8.12
C GLU A 111 0.81 -10.40 -7.33
N MET A 112 0.02 -10.22 -6.27
CA MET A 112 -0.59 -11.31 -5.48
C MET A 112 -1.95 -11.75 -6.04
N HIS A 113 -2.35 -11.30 -7.23
CA HIS A 113 -3.62 -11.60 -7.89
C HIS A 113 -4.86 -11.30 -7.05
N VAL A 114 -4.79 -10.26 -6.20
CA VAL A 114 -5.95 -9.81 -5.42
C VAL A 114 -6.94 -9.10 -6.35
N ASP A 115 -8.24 -9.38 -6.19
CA ASP A 115 -9.31 -8.77 -6.97
C ASP A 115 -9.33 -7.25 -6.91
N ASP A 116 -9.61 -6.59 -8.02
CA ASP A 116 -9.60 -5.14 -8.17
C ASP A 116 -10.53 -4.42 -7.18
N TRP A 117 -11.72 -4.97 -6.93
CA TRP A 117 -12.62 -4.39 -5.96
C TRP A 117 -12.06 -4.46 -4.53
N MET A 118 -11.35 -5.56 -4.21
CA MET A 118 -10.69 -5.71 -2.93
C MET A 118 -9.51 -4.73 -2.79
N ILE A 119 -8.71 -4.57 -3.86
CA ILE A 119 -7.62 -3.59 -3.90
C ILE A 119 -8.17 -2.17 -3.71
N ALA A 120 -9.25 -1.82 -4.45
CA ALA A 120 -9.91 -0.54 -4.30
C ALA A 120 -10.35 -0.29 -2.85
N LYS A 121 -11.00 -1.27 -2.24
CA LYS A 121 -11.47 -1.20 -0.85
C LYS A 121 -10.31 -1.08 0.16
N LEU A 122 -9.25 -1.88 -0.02
CA LEU A 122 -8.06 -1.84 0.86
C LEU A 122 -7.33 -0.49 0.78
N LEU A 123 -7.33 0.14 -0.38
CA LEU A 123 -6.72 1.45 -0.61
C LEU A 123 -7.67 2.62 -0.31
N GLY A 124 -8.95 2.36 0.00
CA GLY A 124 -9.95 3.40 0.25
C GLY A 124 -10.30 4.20 -1.02
N HIS A 125 -10.28 3.55 -2.19
CA HIS A 125 -10.76 4.14 -3.43
C HIS A 125 -12.27 4.00 -3.53
N THR A 126 -12.92 5.03 -4.07
CA THR A 126 -14.37 5.04 -4.34
C THR A 126 -14.71 4.37 -5.67
N SER A 127 -13.73 4.13 -6.53
CA SER A 127 -13.90 3.53 -7.85
C SER A 127 -12.82 2.50 -8.16
N ILE A 128 -13.21 1.39 -8.78
CA ILE A 128 -12.32 0.34 -9.27
C ILE A 128 -11.36 0.88 -10.35
N TYR A 129 -11.79 1.86 -11.14
CA TYR A 129 -10.93 2.47 -12.18
C TYR A 129 -9.60 2.99 -11.64
N SER A 130 -9.54 3.40 -10.37
CA SER A 130 -8.29 3.83 -9.75
C SER A 130 -7.27 2.69 -9.59
N VAL A 131 -7.71 1.43 -9.65
CA VAL A 131 -6.82 0.26 -9.54
C VAL A 131 -6.05 0.01 -10.82
N HIS A 132 -6.58 0.39 -11.98
CA HIS A 132 -5.89 0.25 -13.27
C HIS A 132 -4.51 0.93 -13.31
N HIS A 133 -4.30 1.97 -12.51
CA HIS A 133 -2.98 2.59 -12.37
C HIS A 133 -1.92 1.65 -11.77
N TYR A 134 -2.33 0.63 -11.02
CA TYR A 134 -1.44 -0.37 -10.42
C TYR A 134 -1.25 -1.58 -11.32
N ARG A 135 -2.20 -1.84 -12.21
CA ARG A 135 -2.17 -2.90 -13.22
C ARG A 135 -1.44 -2.48 -14.52
N LYS A 136 -0.38 -1.67 -14.42
CA LYS A 136 0.52 -1.61 -15.56
C LYS A 136 1.09 -3.01 -15.73
N ILE A 137 0.65 -3.68 -16.80
CA ILE A 137 1.02 -5.06 -17.13
C ILE A 137 2.55 -5.08 -17.26
N GLY A 138 3.23 -5.48 -16.19
CA GLY A 138 4.65 -5.77 -16.25
C GLY A 138 4.85 -7.11 -16.94
N ASN A 139 5.96 -7.30 -17.65
CA ASN A 139 6.30 -8.55 -18.36
C ASN A 139 6.16 -9.78 -17.44
N LYS A 140 6.47 -9.64 -16.15
CA LYS A 140 6.33 -10.72 -15.16
C LYS A 140 4.87 -11.10 -14.93
N LEU A 141 3.99 -10.12 -14.67
CA LEU A 141 2.56 -10.38 -14.43
C LEU A 141 1.91 -11.01 -15.66
N MET A 142 2.23 -10.50 -16.87
CA MET A 142 1.76 -11.09 -18.12
C MET A 142 2.24 -12.53 -18.28
N ALA A 143 3.52 -12.80 -17.95
CA ALA A 143 4.09 -14.13 -18.02
C ALA A 143 3.41 -15.10 -17.05
N ASP A 144 3.10 -14.65 -15.84
CA ASP A 144 2.47 -15.49 -14.81
C ASP A 144 1.00 -15.77 -15.16
N GLU A 145 0.24 -14.75 -15.57
CA GLU A 145 -1.20 -14.91 -15.93
C GLU A 145 -1.42 -15.71 -17.22
N THR A 146 -0.47 -15.69 -18.15
CA THR A 146 -0.59 -16.42 -19.41
C THR A 146 0.13 -17.78 -19.42
N ARG A 147 0.74 -18.19 -18.30
CA ARG A 147 1.53 -19.44 -18.23
C ARG A 147 0.71 -20.67 -18.62
N ALA A 148 -0.44 -20.87 -17.97
CA ALA A 148 -1.29 -22.03 -18.23
C ALA A 148 -1.76 -22.08 -19.69
N ALA A 149 -2.18 -20.92 -20.24
CA ALA A 149 -2.60 -20.84 -21.65
C ALA A 149 -1.45 -21.12 -22.62
N ARG A 150 -0.22 -20.72 -22.30
CA ARG A 150 0.96 -21.05 -23.13
C ARG A 150 1.31 -22.52 -23.03
N GLU A 151 1.31 -23.11 -21.84
CA GLU A 151 1.58 -24.54 -21.66
C GLU A 151 0.56 -25.39 -22.41
N GLU A 152 -0.74 -25.02 -22.40
CA GLU A 152 -1.79 -25.68 -23.19
C GLU A 152 -1.56 -25.51 -24.69
N MET A 153 -1.18 -24.31 -25.15
CA MET A 153 -0.85 -24.05 -26.54
C MET A 153 0.37 -24.85 -27.02
N ASP A 154 1.42 -24.93 -26.18
CA ASP A 154 2.63 -25.70 -26.48
C ASP A 154 2.32 -27.19 -26.61
N MET A 155 1.43 -27.76 -25.78
CA MET A 155 0.96 -29.16 -25.94
C MET A 155 0.22 -29.37 -27.26
N ILE A 156 -0.68 -28.47 -27.62
CA ILE A 156 -1.40 -28.56 -28.93
C ILE A 156 -0.43 -28.48 -30.09
N LEU A 157 0.58 -27.59 -30.01
CA LEU A 157 1.60 -27.48 -31.05
C LEU A 157 2.46 -28.74 -31.16
N LEU A 158 2.82 -29.37 -30.04
CA LEU A 158 3.55 -30.64 -30.02
C LEU A 158 2.72 -31.76 -30.68
N ASP A 159 1.44 -31.90 -30.31
CA ASP A 159 0.56 -32.89 -30.92
C ASP A 159 0.42 -32.70 -32.46
N ILE A 160 0.38 -31.45 -32.94
CA ILE A 160 0.35 -31.13 -34.37
C ILE A 160 1.68 -31.53 -35.03
N VAL A 161 2.81 -31.23 -34.43
CA VAL A 161 4.13 -31.53 -34.99
C VAL A 161 4.36 -33.04 -35.02
N GLU A 162 4.06 -33.76 -33.94
CA GLU A 162 4.17 -35.22 -33.88
C GLU A 162 3.24 -35.92 -34.90
N GLY A 163 2.01 -35.38 -35.09
CA GLY A 163 1.10 -35.89 -36.08
C GLY A 163 1.54 -35.67 -37.54
N TRP A 164 2.46 -34.74 -37.83
CA TRP A 164 3.00 -34.55 -39.17
C TRP A 164 4.05 -35.59 -39.54
N ASP A 165 4.79 -36.12 -38.59
CA ASP A 165 5.81 -37.18 -38.83
C ASP A 165 5.15 -38.51 -39.25
N ASP A 166 3.84 -38.72 -38.95
CA ASP A 166 3.07 -39.89 -39.37
C ASP A 166 2.60 -39.83 -40.86
N TYR A 167 2.82 -38.70 -41.55
CA TYR A 167 2.39 -38.48 -42.93
C TYR A 167 3.56 -38.40 -43.94
N GLU A 168 4.80 -38.78 -43.57
CA GLU A 168 5.87 -38.99 -44.56
C GLU A 168 5.61 -40.29 -45.32
N ILE A 169 5.12 -40.11 -46.56
CA ILE A 169 4.90 -41.17 -47.60
C ILE A 169 6.26 -41.56 -48.20
#